data_24e62096d4a10d46101d7b82d607e120
#
_entry.id   24e62096d4a10d46101d7b82d607e120
#
_cell.length_a   1.000
_cell.length_b   1.000
_cell.length_c   1.000
_cell.angle_alpha   90.00
_cell.angle_beta   90.00
_cell.angle_gamma   90.00
#
_symmetry.space_group_name_H-M   'P 1'
#
loop_
_entity.id
_entity.type
_entity.pdbx_description
1 polymer ?
#
loop_
_entity_poly.entity_id
_entity_poly.type
_entity_poly.pdbx_seq_one_letter_code
_entity_poly.pdbx_strand_id
1 'polypeptide(L)'
;LIISTPKGVSNDFYNLYCKGQEPNPLWKSWQFTASKVRPDMKEEIELARSTLDLKTFEQEYCATFNNSGDSVFYNFNRELHATDNLMPFEPYEDIHIAIDFNVKIMASSVFAHRGDQLHCLNEFYGSSDTTQLIRRINKTYPNKTIFVYPDASGNARKSSAATGVTDFSLLRKAGFQI
;
A
#
# COMPACT_ATOMS: atom_id res chain seq x y z
N LEU A 1 22.79 31.63 1.77
CA LEU A 1 22.53 30.53 2.70
C LEU A 1 21.07 30.10 2.57
N ILE A 2 20.83 28.81 2.35
CA ILE A 2 19.50 28.22 2.28
C ILE A 2 19.42 27.16 3.38
N ILE A 3 18.40 27.22 4.23
CA ILE A 3 18.17 26.27 5.33
C ILE A 3 16.74 25.78 5.24
N SER A 4 16.54 24.47 5.29
CA SER A 4 15.21 23.85 5.31
C SER A 4 15.28 22.45 5.90
N THR A 5 14.13 21.91 6.33
CA THR A 5 13.92 20.49 6.58
C THR A 5 13.78 19.78 5.24
N PRO A 6 14.41 18.60 5.03
CA PRO A 6 14.27 17.86 3.79
C PRO A 6 12.83 17.36 3.60
N LYS A 7 12.26 17.61 2.42
CA LYS A 7 10.90 17.19 2.06
C LYS A 7 10.90 16.49 0.71
N GLY A 8 11.20 15.19 0.72
CA GLY A 8 11.28 14.41 -0.51
C GLY A 8 12.51 14.72 -1.36
N VAL A 9 12.63 14.01 -2.49
CA VAL A 9 13.77 14.11 -3.43
C VAL A 9 13.40 14.74 -4.77
N SER A 10 12.14 15.13 -4.96
CA SER A 10 11.64 15.68 -6.23
C SER A 10 11.36 17.18 -6.14
N ASN A 11 12.32 17.95 -5.59
CA ASN A 11 12.18 19.39 -5.45
C ASN A 11 13.52 20.14 -5.58
N ASP A 12 13.45 21.44 -5.74
CA ASP A 12 14.63 22.28 -5.95
C ASP A 12 15.59 22.29 -4.75
N PHE A 13 15.08 22.15 -3.53
CA PHE A 13 15.94 22.09 -2.35
C PHE A 13 16.84 20.85 -2.36
N TYR A 14 16.28 19.69 -2.75
CA TYR A 14 17.06 18.44 -2.93
C TYR A 14 18.08 18.59 -4.05
N ASN A 15 17.70 19.17 -5.19
CA ASN A 15 18.61 19.41 -6.31
C ASN A 15 19.80 20.31 -5.89
N LEU A 16 19.52 21.35 -5.11
CA LEU A 16 20.56 22.22 -4.56
C LEU A 16 21.44 21.49 -3.53
N TYR A 17 20.85 20.64 -2.70
CA TYR A 17 21.61 19.80 -1.77
C TYR A 17 22.58 18.88 -2.53
N CYS A 18 22.12 18.15 -3.54
CA CYS A 18 22.95 17.29 -4.37
C CYS A 18 24.07 18.05 -5.06
N LYS A 19 23.77 19.22 -5.63
CA LYS A 19 24.76 20.10 -6.26
C LYS A 19 25.89 20.50 -5.30
N GLY A 20 25.59 20.65 -4.01
CA GLY A 20 26.58 20.98 -3.01
C GLY A 20 27.37 19.79 -2.45
N GLN A 21 26.99 18.55 -2.80
CA GLN A 21 27.74 17.33 -2.47
C GLN A 21 28.82 17.02 -3.52
N GLU A 22 28.69 17.58 -4.73
CA GLU A 22 29.69 17.45 -5.78
C GLU A 22 30.86 18.40 -5.54
N PRO A 23 32.06 18.11 -6.10
CA PRO A 23 33.19 19.05 -6.08
C PRO A 23 32.85 20.35 -6.82
N ASN A 24 32.34 21.34 -6.10
CA ASN A 24 31.94 22.64 -6.66
C ASN A 24 32.45 23.78 -5.77
N PRO A 25 33.22 24.72 -6.31
CA PRO A 25 33.78 25.81 -5.50
C PRO A 25 32.75 26.83 -5.02
N LEU A 26 31.56 26.87 -5.71
CA LEU A 26 30.52 27.87 -5.42
C LEU A 26 29.41 27.35 -4.53
N TRP A 27 29.30 26.01 -4.39
CA TRP A 27 28.18 25.34 -3.68
C TRP A 27 28.74 24.32 -2.72
N LYS A 28 28.19 24.32 -1.50
CA LYS A 28 28.46 23.31 -0.48
C LYS A 28 27.19 23.08 0.31
N SER A 29 26.86 21.83 0.57
CA SER A 29 25.71 21.45 1.38
C SER A 29 26.13 20.59 2.55
N TRP A 30 25.35 20.68 3.63
CA TRP A 30 25.54 19.95 4.87
C TRP A 30 24.20 19.39 5.33
N GLN A 31 24.27 18.30 6.06
CA GLN A 31 23.15 17.68 6.71
C GLN A 31 23.44 17.51 8.19
N PHE A 32 22.53 17.93 9.04
CA PHE A 32 22.67 17.88 10.47
C PHE A 32 21.46 17.16 11.09
N THR A 33 21.72 16.10 11.85
CA THR A 33 20.68 15.43 12.64
C THR A 33 20.44 16.16 13.95
N ALA A 34 19.21 16.06 14.51
CA ALA A 34 18.87 16.66 15.79
C ALA A 34 19.81 16.20 16.91
N SER A 35 20.15 14.92 16.97
CA SER A 35 21.07 14.36 17.96
C SER A 35 22.49 14.91 17.88
N LYS A 36 22.94 15.32 16.68
CA LYS A 36 24.27 15.91 16.47
C LYS A 36 24.32 17.40 16.88
N VAL A 37 23.23 18.12 16.60
CA VAL A 37 23.16 19.57 16.85
C VAL A 37 22.70 19.89 18.27
N ARG A 38 21.80 19.04 18.81
CA ARG A 38 21.20 19.22 20.13
C ARG A 38 21.32 17.92 20.96
N PRO A 39 22.55 17.54 21.37
CA PRO A 39 22.74 16.33 22.18
C PRO A 39 22.10 16.44 23.58
N ASP A 40 21.75 17.64 24.00
CA ASP A 40 21.01 17.97 25.23
C ASP A 40 19.53 17.52 25.15
N MET A 41 18.98 17.34 23.95
CA MET A 41 17.56 16.93 23.72
C MET A 41 17.39 15.41 23.52
N LYS A 42 18.22 14.60 24.17
CA LYS A 42 18.20 13.15 23.97
C LYS A 42 16.86 12.51 24.33
N GLU A 43 16.27 12.93 25.44
CA GLU A 43 15.00 12.39 25.94
C GLU A 43 13.84 12.74 25.00
N GLU A 44 13.79 13.98 24.51
CA GLU A 44 12.79 14.45 23.56
C GLU A 44 12.93 13.75 22.21
N ILE A 45 14.15 13.48 21.77
CA ILE A 45 14.40 12.74 20.51
C ILE A 45 13.92 11.29 20.64
N GLU A 46 14.17 10.61 21.76
CA GLU A 46 13.66 9.26 21.99
C GLU A 46 12.13 9.22 22.14
N LEU A 47 11.54 10.22 22.80
CA LEU A 47 10.09 10.37 22.84
C LEU A 47 9.51 10.54 21.43
N ALA A 48 10.09 11.43 20.62
CA ALA A 48 9.68 11.64 19.24
C ALA A 48 9.82 10.36 18.41
N ARG A 49 10.89 9.58 18.60
CA ARG A 49 11.10 8.29 17.95
C ARG A 49 9.99 7.28 18.25
N SER A 50 9.48 7.29 19.49
CA SER A 50 8.44 6.35 19.92
C SER A 50 7.01 6.79 19.56
N THR A 51 6.80 8.08 19.26
CA THR A 51 5.47 8.67 19.05
C THR A 51 5.20 9.07 17.61
N LEU A 52 6.22 9.42 16.84
CA LEU A 52 6.07 9.78 15.44
C LEU A 52 6.17 8.54 14.54
N ASP A 53 5.53 8.60 13.40
CA ASP A 53 5.80 7.62 12.35
C ASP A 53 7.26 7.74 11.87
N LEU A 54 7.80 6.61 11.41
CA LEU A 54 9.21 6.51 11.05
C LEU A 54 9.64 7.58 10.04
N LYS A 55 8.82 7.83 9.02
CA LYS A 55 9.14 8.80 7.97
C LYS A 55 9.23 10.23 8.51
N THR A 56 8.27 10.63 9.34
CA THR A 56 8.28 11.94 9.99
C THR A 56 9.50 12.07 10.91
N PHE A 57 9.80 11.03 11.70
CA PHE A 57 10.97 11.04 12.55
C PHE A 57 12.28 11.18 11.75
N GLU A 58 12.44 10.39 10.70
CA GLU A 58 13.62 10.45 9.83
C GLU A 58 13.77 11.82 9.15
N GLN A 59 12.66 12.40 8.69
CA GLN A 59 12.67 13.72 8.06
C GLN A 59 13.03 14.83 9.04
N GLU A 60 12.34 14.91 10.18
CA GLU A 60 12.42 16.05 11.09
C GLU A 60 13.62 15.95 12.06
N TYR A 61 14.00 14.73 12.48
CA TYR A 61 15.08 14.53 13.45
C TYR A 61 16.38 13.98 12.86
N CYS A 62 16.28 13.18 11.78
CA CYS A 62 17.47 12.66 11.11
C CYS A 62 17.86 13.47 9.86
N ALA A 63 17.07 14.48 9.49
CA ALA A 63 17.24 15.29 8.29
C ALA A 63 17.36 14.47 7.00
N THR A 64 16.63 13.34 6.91
CA THR A 64 16.69 12.42 5.77
C THR A 64 15.78 12.88 4.65
N PHE A 65 16.30 12.90 3.42
CA PHE A 65 15.49 13.08 2.22
C PHE A 65 14.78 11.77 1.89
N ASN A 66 13.49 11.68 2.20
CA ASN A 66 12.69 10.48 1.95
C ASN A 66 12.08 10.50 0.53
N ASN A 67 12.24 9.41 -0.20
CA ASN A 67 11.77 9.27 -1.59
C ASN A 67 10.24 9.32 -1.76
N SER A 68 9.49 9.33 -0.68
CA SER A 68 8.07 9.01 -0.66
C SER A 68 7.16 10.23 -0.46
N GLY A 69 7.51 11.40 -1.03
CA GLY A 69 6.69 12.62 -0.92
C GLY A 69 5.21 12.38 -1.17
N ASP A 70 4.87 11.57 -2.18
CA ASP A 70 3.50 11.31 -2.62
C ASP A 70 3.11 9.82 -2.53
N SER A 71 3.94 8.97 -1.92
CA SER A 71 3.62 7.53 -1.80
C SER A 71 2.67 7.28 -0.65
N VAL A 72 1.49 6.75 -0.96
CA VAL A 72 0.49 6.33 0.02
C VAL A 72 1.02 5.17 0.88
N PHE A 73 1.76 4.26 0.25
CA PHE A 73 2.39 3.10 0.89
C PHE A 73 3.90 3.28 1.01
N TYR A 74 4.34 4.27 1.79
CA TYR A 74 5.76 4.61 1.93
C TYR A 74 6.62 3.53 2.59
N ASN A 75 6.01 2.60 3.34
CA ASN A 75 6.69 1.43 3.90
C ASN A 75 6.88 0.30 2.89
N PHE A 76 6.27 0.39 1.70
CA PHE A 76 6.47 -0.62 0.67
C PHE A 76 7.89 -0.55 0.11
N ASN A 77 8.61 -1.66 0.26
CA ASN A 77 9.93 -1.85 -0.34
C ASN A 77 9.85 -3.03 -1.30
N ARG A 78 10.11 -2.79 -2.59
CA ARG A 78 9.98 -3.82 -3.63
C ARG A 78 10.90 -5.01 -3.39
N GLU A 79 12.10 -4.80 -2.89
CA GLU A 79 13.08 -5.87 -2.63
C GLU A 79 12.66 -6.79 -1.47
N LEU A 80 11.92 -6.22 -0.50
CA LEU A 80 11.43 -6.96 0.66
C LEU A 80 10.03 -7.56 0.47
N HIS A 81 9.16 -6.86 -0.27
CA HIS A 81 7.74 -7.19 -0.34
C HIS A 81 7.29 -7.78 -1.68
N ALA A 82 8.18 -7.86 -2.67
CA ALA A 82 7.88 -8.47 -3.96
C ALA A 82 8.87 -9.61 -4.26
N THR A 83 8.36 -10.67 -4.89
CA THR A 83 9.18 -11.82 -5.30
C THR A 83 8.65 -12.39 -6.61
N ASP A 84 9.55 -12.88 -7.45
CA ASP A 84 9.19 -13.63 -8.67
C ASP A 84 8.97 -15.13 -8.36
N ASN A 85 9.33 -15.60 -7.15
CA ASN A 85 9.16 -16.97 -6.69
C ASN A 85 7.88 -17.12 -5.86
N LEU A 86 6.72 -16.87 -6.48
CA LEU A 86 5.43 -17.04 -5.81
C LEU A 86 5.13 -18.52 -5.60
N MET A 87 4.92 -18.91 -4.35
CA MET A 87 4.39 -20.24 -4.02
C MET A 87 2.90 -20.30 -4.37
N PRO A 88 2.47 -21.25 -5.23
CA PRO A 88 1.08 -21.39 -5.60
C PRO A 88 0.21 -21.71 -4.37
N PHE A 89 -1.13 -21.61 -4.54
CA PHE A 89 -2.06 -22.02 -3.50
C PHE A 89 -1.99 -23.52 -3.23
N GLU A 90 -1.86 -23.87 -1.97
CA GLU A 90 -1.96 -25.25 -1.51
C GLU A 90 -3.43 -25.73 -1.53
N PRO A 91 -3.67 -27.06 -1.68
CA PRO A 91 -5.03 -27.59 -1.73
C PRO A 91 -5.90 -27.25 -0.53
N TYR A 92 -5.31 -27.11 0.65
CA TYR A 92 -5.99 -26.83 1.94
C TYR A 92 -6.14 -25.33 2.24
N GLU A 93 -5.49 -24.46 1.48
CA GLU A 93 -5.58 -23.02 1.71
C GLU A 93 -6.91 -22.44 1.23
N ASP A 94 -7.49 -21.58 2.06
CA ASP A 94 -8.63 -20.74 1.69
C ASP A 94 -8.18 -19.58 0.81
N ILE A 95 -9.08 -19.10 -0.02
CA ILE A 95 -8.82 -17.97 -0.93
C ILE A 95 -9.42 -16.71 -0.33
N HIS A 96 -8.61 -15.69 -0.17
CA HIS A 96 -9.02 -14.37 0.32
C HIS A 96 -8.97 -13.36 -0.82
N ILE A 97 -10.08 -12.67 -1.09
CA ILE A 97 -10.19 -11.75 -2.24
C ILE A 97 -10.69 -10.39 -1.78
N ALA A 98 -9.86 -9.37 -1.93
CA ALA A 98 -10.29 -7.98 -1.82
C ALA A 98 -10.90 -7.52 -3.15
N ILE A 99 -12.06 -6.87 -3.11
CA ILE A 99 -12.81 -6.45 -4.30
C ILE A 99 -13.09 -4.96 -4.23
N ASP A 100 -12.66 -4.24 -5.27
CA ASP A 100 -13.02 -2.86 -5.56
C ASP A 100 -14.06 -2.83 -6.69
N PHE A 101 -15.29 -2.38 -6.36
CA PHE A 101 -16.39 -2.30 -7.31
C PHE A 101 -16.30 -1.01 -8.13
N ASN A 102 -16.10 -1.18 -9.42
CA ASN A 102 -16.10 -0.07 -10.36
C ASN A 102 -17.02 -0.36 -11.55
N VAL A 103 -17.68 0.68 -12.08
CA VAL A 103 -18.76 0.53 -13.09
C VAL A 103 -18.28 -0.02 -14.44
N LYS A 104 -16.99 0.04 -14.74
CA LYS A 104 -16.45 -0.44 -16.04
C LYS A 104 -15.30 -1.41 -15.89
N ILE A 105 -14.55 -1.30 -14.82
CA ILE A 105 -13.32 -2.05 -14.63
C ILE A 105 -13.23 -2.39 -13.14
N MET A 106 -13.77 -3.53 -12.76
CA MET A 106 -13.56 -4.07 -11.42
C MET A 106 -12.14 -4.56 -11.28
N ALA A 107 -11.57 -4.31 -10.12
CA ALA A 107 -10.28 -4.83 -9.71
C ALA A 107 -10.43 -5.69 -8.44
N SER A 108 -9.66 -6.76 -8.36
CA SER A 108 -9.58 -7.56 -7.15
C SER A 108 -8.22 -8.21 -7.02
N SER A 109 -7.73 -8.27 -5.79
CA SER A 109 -6.48 -8.93 -5.45
C SER A 109 -6.75 -10.19 -4.66
N VAL A 110 -6.01 -11.25 -4.96
CA VAL A 110 -6.22 -12.59 -4.41
C VAL A 110 -5.06 -12.96 -3.52
N PHE A 111 -5.35 -13.35 -2.29
CA PHE A 111 -4.37 -13.60 -1.26
C PHE A 111 -4.49 -15.00 -0.66
N ALA A 112 -3.34 -15.56 -0.28
CA ALA A 112 -3.24 -16.63 0.71
C ALA A 112 -2.83 -16.01 2.05
N HIS A 113 -3.44 -16.50 3.13
CA HIS A 113 -3.04 -16.16 4.50
C HIS A 113 -2.13 -17.26 5.06
N ARG A 114 -0.86 -16.95 5.29
CA ARG A 114 0.18 -17.90 5.68
C ARG A 114 0.87 -17.43 6.96
N GLY A 115 0.44 -17.97 8.09
CA GLY A 115 0.92 -17.52 9.39
C GLY A 115 0.46 -16.09 9.67
N ASP A 116 1.38 -15.18 9.84
CA ASP A 116 1.16 -13.73 10.03
C ASP A 116 1.31 -12.90 8.74
N GLN A 117 1.46 -13.58 7.58
CA GLN A 117 1.70 -12.94 6.29
C GLN A 117 0.52 -13.10 5.33
N LEU A 118 0.31 -12.08 4.51
CA LEU A 118 -0.60 -12.09 3.36
C LEU A 118 0.23 -12.13 2.07
N HIS A 119 0.09 -13.22 1.32
CA HIS A 119 0.73 -13.38 0.03
C HIS A 119 -0.25 -13.05 -1.09
N CYS A 120 -0.04 -11.96 -1.81
CA CYS A 120 -0.80 -11.65 -3.01
C CYS A 120 -0.33 -12.53 -4.16
N LEU A 121 -1.16 -13.47 -4.61
CA LEU A 121 -0.78 -14.50 -5.58
C LEU A 121 -1.43 -14.31 -6.94
N ASN A 122 -2.48 -13.51 -7.03
CA ASN A 122 -3.19 -13.29 -8.29
C ASN A 122 -4.01 -12.00 -8.24
N GLU A 123 -4.48 -11.55 -9.39
CA GLU A 123 -5.43 -10.46 -9.54
C GLU A 123 -6.48 -10.77 -10.59
N PHE A 124 -7.68 -10.20 -10.44
CA PHE A 124 -8.69 -10.15 -11.49
C PHE A 124 -8.93 -8.68 -11.83
N TYR A 125 -8.55 -8.31 -13.02
CA TYR A 125 -8.74 -6.96 -13.54
C TYR A 125 -9.66 -6.97 -14.75
N GLY A 126 -10.48 -5.93 -14.94
CA GLY A 126 -11.27 -5.73 -16.14
C GLY A 126 -12.56 -6.54 -16.19
N SER A 127 -13.09 -7.01 -15.06
CA SER A 127 -14.45 -7.55 -15.03
C SER A 127 -15.48 -6.42 -15.17
N SER A 128 -16.46 -6.60 -16.05
CA SER A 128 -17.49 -5.59 -16.34
C SER A 128 -18.58 -5.52 -15.28
N ASP A 129 -18.80 -6.62 -14.57
CA ASP A 129 -19.81 -6.77 -13.53
C ASP A 129 -19.46 -7.89 -12.54
N THR A 130 -20.15 -7.90 -11.41
CA THR A 130 -19.96 -8.88 -10.33
C THR A 130 -20.19 -10.32 -10.76
N THR A 131 -21.14 -10.55 -11.67
CA THR A 131 -21.44 -11.90 -12.16
C THR A 131 -20.28 -12.45 -13.01
N GLN A 132 -19.67 -11.60 -13.83
CA GLN A 132 -18.47 -11.96 -14.60
C GLN A 132 -17.29 -12.25 -13.68
N LEU A 133 -17.08 -11.41 -12.66
CA LEU A 133 -16.03 -11.63 -11.67
C LEU A 133 -16.21 -12.97 -10.95
N ILE A 134 -17.43 -13.28 -10.46
CA ILE A 134 -17.76 -14.56 -9.82
C ILE A 134 -17.43 -15.74 -10.72
N ARG A 135 -17.80 -15.70 -12.01
CA ARG A 135 -17.49 -16.78 -12.97
C ARG A 135 -15.97 -16.97 -13.12
N ARG A 136 -15.22 -15.88 -13.22
CA ARG A 136 -13.75 -15.94 -13.33
C ARG A 136 -13.12 -16.56 -12.08
N ILE A 137 -13.56 -16.14 -10.90
CA ILE A 137 -13.09 -16.67 -9.62
C ILE A 137 -13.35 -18.17 -9.53
N ASN A 138 -14.60 -18.61 -9.76
CA ASN A 138 -14.99 -20.02 -9.67
C ASN A 138 -14.28 -20.90 -10.71
N LYS A 139 -13.98 -20.35 -11.90
CA LYS A 139 -13.19 -21.05 -12.91
C LYS A 139 -11.74 -21.23 -12.50
N THR A 140 -11.15 -20.23 -11.83
CA THR A 140 -9.74 -20.23 -11.44
C THR A 140 -9.52 -21.05 -10.17
N TYR A 141 -10.47 -21.01 -9.25
CA TYR A 141 -10.38 -21.65 -7.92
C TYR A 141 -11.58 -22.59 -7.67
N PRO A 142 -11.72 -23.67 -8.45
CA PRO A 142 -12.82 -24.61 -8.27
C PRO A 142 -12.69 -25.32 -6.92
N ASN A 143 -13.83 -25.50 -6.23
CA ASN A 143 -13.93 -26.23 -4.97
C ASN A 143 -13.12 -25.64 -3.80
N LYS A 144 -12.78 -24.36 -3.85
CA LYS A 144 -12.11 -23.66 -2.77
C LYS A 144 -13.11 -22.90 -1.89
N THR A 145 -12.82 -22.80 -0.61
CA THR A 145 -13.48 -21.83 0.28
C THR A 145 -13.00 -20.44 -0.09
N ILE A 146 -13.92 -19.53 -0.37
CA ILE A 146 -13.59 -18.17 -0.81
C ILE A 146 -14.17 -17.17 0.17
N PHE A 147 -13.27 -16.43 0.80
CA PHE A 147 -13.59 -15.26 1.62
C PHE A 147 -13.42 -14.00 0.77
N VAL A 148 -14.42 -13.13 0.79
CA VAL A 148 -14.38 -11.89 0.04
C VAL A 148 -14.48 -10.70 0.98
N TYR A 149 -13.69 -9.68 0.68
CA TYR A 149 -13.60 -8.40 1.40
C TYR A 149 -13.96 -7.29 0.41
N PRO A 150 -15.26 -7.15 0.11
CA PRO A 150 -15.71 -6.19 -0.88
C PRO A 150 -15.78 -4.78 -0.29
N ASP A 151 -15.57 -3.78 -1.14
CA ASP A 151 -15.84 -2.38 -0.82
C ASP A 151 -17.32 -2.19 -0.41
N ALA A 152 -17.55 -1.37 0.61
CA ALA A 152 -18.86 -1.10 1.16
C ALA A 152 -19.88 -0.58 0.13
N SER A 153 -19.44 0.06 -0.95
CA SER A 153 -20.28 0.55 -2.05
C SER A 153 -21.09 -0.56 -2.72
N GLY A 154 -20.57 -1.81 -2.74
CA GLY A 154 -21.24 -2.98 -3.32
C GLY A 154 -22.50 -3.42 -2.55
N ASN A 155 -22.73 -2.91 -1.34
CA ASN A 155 -23.96 -3.14 -0.59
C ASN A 155 -25.07 -2.13 -0.92
N ALA A 156 -24.75 -1.08 -1.67
CA ALA A 156 -25.71 -0.05 -2.05
C ALA A 156 -26.79 -0.60 -3.02
N ARG A 157 -28.03 -0.21 -2.78
CA ARG A 157 -29.12 -0.52 -3.73
C ARG A 157 -28.96 0.30 -5.01
N LYS A 158 -29.09 -0.36 -6.13
CA LYS A 158 -29.15 0.28 -7.46
C LYS A 158 -30.60 0.35 -7.91
N SER A 159 -31.09 1.52 -8.31
CA SER A 159 -32.45 1.71 -8.81
C SER A 159 -32.78 0.90 -10.07
N SER A 160 -31.73 0.51 -10.82
CA SER A 160 -31.81 -0.33 -12.03
C SER A 160 -31.80 -1.84 -11.74
N ALA A 161 -31.59 -2.24 -10.49
CA ALA A 161 -31.58 -3.66 -10.11
C ALA A 161 -32.92 -4.07 -9.49
N ALA A 162 -33.26 -5.36 -9.60
CA ALA A 162 -34.43 -5.93 -8.91
C ALA A 162 -34.28 -5.74 -7.39
N THR A 163 -35.43 -5.63 -6.71
CA THR A 163 -35.44 -5.41 -5.24
C THR A 163 -34.62 -6.48 -4.52
N GLY A 164 -33.67 -6.05 -3.69
CA GLY A 164 -32.80 -6.93 -2.90
C GLY A 164 -31.54 -7.42 -3.62
N VAL A 165 -31.33 -7.06 -4.89
CA VAL A 165 -30.11 -7.42 -5.61
C VAL A 165 -29.04 -6.35 -5.38
N THR A 166 -27.98 -6.73 -4.66
CA THR A 166 -26.76 -5.97 -4.47
C THR A 166 -25.57 -6.83 -4.87
N ASP A 167 -24.38 -6.23 -5.07
CA ASP A 167 -23.18 -7.00 -5.36
C ASP A 167 -22.87 -7.98 -4.23
N PHE A 168 -23.09 -7.58 -2.95
CA PHE A 168 -22.98 -8.48 -1.80
C PHE A 168 -23.95 -9.67 -1.88
N SER A 169 -25.19 -9.45 -2.30
CA SER A 169 -26.17 -10.52 -2.42
C SER A 169 -25.78 -11.53 -3.51
N LEU A 170 -25.16 -11.07 -4.61
CA LEU A 170 -24.65 -11.93 -5.67
C LEU A 170 -23.45 -12.77 -5.20
N LEU A 171 -22.53 -12.18 -4.46
CA LEU A 171 -21.38 -12.89 -3.88
C LEU A 171 -21.84 -13.97 -2.89
N ARG A 172 -22.74 -13.64 -1.95
CA ARG A 172 -23.32 -14.63 -1.02
C ARG A 172 -24.05 -15.76 -1.74
N LYS A 173 -24.83 -15.44 -2.79
CA LYS A 173 -25.54 -16.45 -3.60
C LYS A 173 -24.57 -17.38 -4.34
N ALA A 174 -23.38 -16.90 -4.66
CA ALA A 174 -22.32 -17.69 -5.27
C ALA A 174 -21.58 -18.60 -4.26
N GLY A 175 -21.94 -18.53 -2.97
CA GLY A 175 -21.32 -19.31 -1.90
C GLY A 175 -20.08 -18.68 -1.27
N PHE A 176 -19.78 -17.41 -1.59
CA PHE A 176 -18.65 -16.70 -1.02
C PHE A 176 -18.99 -16.20 0.38
N GLN A 177 -18.00 -16.23 1.28
CA GLN A 177 -18.12 -15.73 2.64
C GLN A 177 -17.70 -14.25 2.68
N ILE A 178 -18.54 -13.39 3.28
CA ILE A 178 -18.31 -11.93 3.40
C ILE A 178 -18.23 -11.56 4.87
#